data_5e93312e693847539b3da6a79fc49938
#
_entry.id   5e93312e693847539b3da6a79fc49938
#
_cell.length_a   1.000
_cell.length_b   1.000
_cell.length_c   1.000
_cell.angle_alpha   90.00
_cell.angle_beta   90.00
_cell.angle_gamma   90.00
#
_symmetry.space_group_name_H-M   'P 1'
#
loop_
_entity.id
_entity.type
_entity.pdbx_description
1 polymer ?
#
loop_
_entity_poly.entity_id
_entity_poly.type
_entity_poly.pdbx_seq_one_letter_code
_entity_poly.pdbx_strand_id
1 'polypeptide(L)' 'MSEQVINELKKLSAIATDMDLSSNLRTNAVKSIGNIGTHDALLTLLELVANEKLNPNERELALKQAKNIIKSAR' A
#
# COMPACT_ATOMS: atom_id res chain seq x y z
N MET A 1 -2.78 17.14 3.50
CA MET A 1 -3.33 16.14 2.56
C MET A 1 -4.84 16.31 2.45
N SER A 2 -5.39 16.19 1.25
CA SER A 2 -6.83 16.34 1.07
C SER A 2 -7.58 15.13 1.63
N GLU A 3 -8.81 15.37 2.06
CA GLU A 3 -9.71 14.34 2.53
C GLU A 3 -9.96 13.26 1.48
N GLN A 4 -10.00 13.67 0.20
CA GLN A 4 -10.18 12.75 -0.91
C GLN A 4 -9.03 11.74 -1.01
N VAL A 5 -7.78 12.19 -0.83
CA VAL A 5 -6.61 11.31 -0.87
C VAL A 5 -6.65 10.32 0.31
N ILE A 6 -7.05 10.79 1.48
CA ILE A 6 -7.19 9.90 2.64
C ILE A 6 -8.25 8.83 2.37
N ASN A 7 -9.37 9.19 1.75
CA ASN A 7 -10.42 8.23 1.40
C ASN A 7 -9.93 7.22 0.36
N GLU A 8 -9.16 7.66 -0.63
CA GLU A 8 -8.57 6.77 -1.62
C GLU A 8 -7.63 5.77 -0.97
N LEU A 9 -6.79 6.21 -0.01
CA LEU A 9 -5.88 5.32 0.71
C LEU A 9 -6.65 4.26 1.49
N LYS A 10 -7.73 4.64 2.15
CA LYS A 10 -8.56 3.69 2.89
C LYS A 10 -9.14 2.63 1.97
N LYS A 11 -9.65 3.03 0.82
CA LYS A 11 -10.22 2.10 -0.16
C LYS A 11 -9.16 1.18 -0.75
N LEU A 12 -8.00 1.73 -1.09
CA LEU A 12 -6.90 0.93 -1.63
C LEU A 12 -6.38 -0.07 -0.58
N SER A 13 -6.29 0.36 0.67
CA SER A 13 -5.88 -0.54 1.74
C SER A 13 -6.88 -1.67 1.94
N ALA A 14 -8.19 -1.38 1.84
CA ALA A 14 -9.22 -2.41 1.93
C ALA A 14 -9.08 -3.43 0.80
N ILE A 15 -8.80 -2.97 -0.42
CA ILE A 15 -8.58 -3.86 -1.57
C ILE A 15 -7.33 -4.71 -1.36
N ALA A 16 -6.24 -4.08 -0.92
CA ALA A 16 -4.96 -4.77 -0.73
C ALA A 16 -5.03 -5.86 0.35
N THR A 17 -5.97 -5.76 1.27
CA THR A 17 -6.11 -6.71 2.39
C THR A 17 -7.31 -7.64 2.25
N ASP A 18 -8.06 -7.54 1.16
CA ASP A 18 -9.24 -8.39 0.93
C ASP A 18 -8.80 -9.73 0.33
N MET A 19 -8.79 -10.75 1.15
CA MET A 19 -8.33 -12.08 0.74
C MET A 19 -9.28 -12.77 -0.25
N ASP A 20 -10.50 -12.27 -0.41
CA ASP A 20 -11.45 -12.78 -1.40
C ASP A 20 -11.13 -12.28 -2.82
N LEU A 21 -10.33 -11.25 -2.94
CA LEU A 21 -9.91 -10.73 -4.24
C LEU A 21 -8.67 -11.47 -4.74
N SER A 22 -8.47 -11.45 -6.06
CA SER A 22 -7.27 -12.07 -6.67
C SER A 22 -6.00 -11.37 -6.19
N SER A 23 -4.88 -12.09 -6.22
CA SER A 23 -3.60 -11.49 -5.85
C SER A 23 -3.24 -10.34 -6.80
N ASN A 24 -3.66 -10.40 -8.07
CA ASN A 24 -3.43 -9.31 -9.02
C ASN A 24 -4.09 -8.02 -8.58
N LEU A 25 -5.35 -8.10 -8.13
CA LEU A 25 -6.05 -6.92 -7.63
C LEU A 25 -5.40 -6.37 -6.39
N ARG A 26 -5.02 -7.24 -5.46
CA ARG A 26 -4.36 -6.81 -4.23
C ARG A 26 -3.02 -6.13 -4.50
N THR A 27 -2.20 -6.71 -5.37
CA THR A 27 -0.89 -6.13 -5.69
C THR A 27 -1.02 -4.84 -6.48
N ASN A 28 -2.02 -4.72 -7.35
CA ASN A 28 -2.28 -3.47 -8.04
C ASN A 28 -2.66 -2.36 -7.06
N ALA A 29 -3.44 -2.68 -6.03
CA ALA A 29 -3.77 -1.71 -4.98
C ALA A 29 -2.52 -1.25 -4.24
N VAL A 30 -1.61 -2.17 -3.92
CA VAL A 30 -0.34 -1.84 -3.26
C VAL A 30 0.47 -0.87 -4.13
N LYS A 31 0.58 -1.15 -5.43
CA LYS A 31 1.29 -0.27 -6.36
C LYS A 31 0.65 1.11 -6.45
N SER A 32 -0.67 1.16 -6.44
CA SER A 32 -1.39 2.43 -6.48
C SER A 32 -1.13 3.27 -5.24
N ILE A 33 -1.07 2.63 -4.07
CA ILE A 33 -0.70 3.32 -2.83
C ILE A 33 0.71 3.91 -2.97
N GLY A 34 1.64 3.12 -3.51
CA GLY A 34 3.00 3.58 -3.73
C GLY A 34 3.07 4.80 -4.65
N ASN A 35 2.22 4.83 -5.69
CA ASN A 35 2.18 5.95 -6.64
C ASN A 35 1.64 7.23 -6.02
N ILE A 36 0.81 7.15 -4.97
CA ILE A 36 0.34 8.33 -4.26
C ILE A 36 1.53 9.07 -3.61
N GLY A 37 2.48 8.33 -3.04
CA GLY A 37 3.77 8.87 -2.64
C GLY A 37 3.78 9.83 -1.46
N THR A 38 2.69 9.96 -0.73
CA THR A 38 2.62 10.83 0.44
C THR A 38 3.11 10.11 1.69
N HIS A 39 3.30 10.88 2.78
CA HIS A 39 3.68 10.29 4.06
C HIS A 39 2.60 9.31 4.57
N ASP A 40 1.32 9.65 4.38
CA ASP A 40 0.23 8.75 4.78
C ASP A 40 0.24 7.48 3.95
N ALA A 41 0.58 7.55 2.66
CA ALA A 41 0.75 6.38 1.82
C ALA A 41 1.89 5.50 2.33
N LEU A 42 2.99 6.11 2.74
CA LEU A 42 4.12 5.39 3.33
C LEU A 42 3.69 4.62 4.57
N LEU A 43 2.96 5.27 5.48
CA LEU A 43 2.49 4.61 6.69
C LEU A 43 1.54 3.45 6.37
N THR A 44 0.66 3.64 5.39
CA THR A 44 -0.25 2.59 4.93
C THR A 44 0.53 1.38 4.41
N LEU A 45 1.57 1.62 3.60
CA LEU A 45 2.40 0.54 3.08
C LEU A 45 3.13 -0.20 4.20
N LEU A 46 3.63 0.51 5.19
CA LEU A 46 4.30 -0.12 6.33
C LEU A 46 3.33 -0.98 7.14
N GLU A 47 2.07 -0.57 7.26
CA GLU A 47 1.03 -1.40 7.87
C GLU A 47 0.81 -2.70 7.09
N LEU A 48 0.85 -2.62 5.75
CA LEU A 48 0.71 -3.81 4.92
C LEU A 48 1.90 -4.76 5.10
N VAL A 49 3.11 -4.21 5.21
CA VAL A 49 4.30 -5.03 5.48
C VAL A 49 4.14 -5.81 6.80
N ALA A 50 3.56 -5.16 7.80
CA ALA A 50 3.36 -5.76 9.12
C ALA A 50 2.16 -6.70 9.19
N ASN A 51 1.33 -6.75 8.15
CA ASN A 51 0.10 -7.56 8.16
C ASN A 51 0.43 -9.01 7.87
N GLU A 52 0.36 -9.85 8.90
CA GLU A 52 0.71 -11.26 8.81
C GLU A 52 -0.26 -12.08 7.96
N LYS A 53 -1.46 -11.56 7.68
CA LYS A 53 -2.45 -12.23 6.84
C LYS A 53 -2.08 -12.20 5.36
N LEU A 54 -1.25 -11.23 4.96
CA LEU A 54 -0.81 -11.12 3.58
C LEU A 54 0.31 -12.12 3.29
N ASN A 55 0.37 -12.59 2.03
CA ASN A 55 1.44 -13.50 1.65
C ASN A 55 2.79 -12.75 1.58
N PRO A 56 3.91 -13.49 1.65
CA PRO A 56 5.24 -12.87 1.65
C PRO A 56 5.51 -11.98 0.44
N ASN A 57 5.04 -12.37 -0.75
CA ASN A 57 5.26 -11.60 -1.97
C ASN A 57 4.59 -10.24 -1.89
N GLU A 58 3.38 -10.20 -1.38
CA GLU A 58 2.62 -8.97 -1.23
C GLU A 58 3.26 -8.04 -0.21
N ARG A 59 3.74 -8.62 0.91
CA ARG A 59 4.44 -7.86 1.95
C ARG A 59 5.75 -7.29 1.43
N GLU A 60 6.50 -8.06 0.64
CA GLU A 60 7.73 -7.58 0.02
C GLU A 60 7.46 -6.44 -0.96
N LEU A 61 6.40 -6.56 -1.75
CA LEU A 61 6.01 -5.48 -2.67
C LEU A 61 5.69 -4.20 -1.90
N ALA A 62 4.95 -4.32 -0.80
CA ALA A 62 4.61 -3.16 0.02
C ALA A 62 5.89 -2.50 0.58
N LEU A 63 6.85 -3.29 1.02
CA LEU A 63 8.11 -2.75 1.51
C LEU A 63 8.89 -2.05 0.40
N LYS A 64 8.92 -2.63 -0.78
CA LYS A 64 9.60 -2.02 -1.94
C LYS A 64 8.98 -0.66 -2.26
N GLN A 65 7.67 -0.58 -2.27
CA GLN A 65 6.97 0.68 -2.53
C GLN A 65 7.25 1.71 -1.43
N ALA A 66 7.29 1.27 -0.18
CA ALA A 66 7.61 2.14 0.94
C ALA A 66 9.03 2.73 0.80
N LYS A 67 9.99 1.89 0.44
CA LYS A 67 11.37 2.34 0.22
C LYS A 67 11.46 3.36 -0.90
N ASN A 68 10.69 3.17 -1.97
CA ASN A 68 10.67 4.13 -3.08
C ASN A 68 10.16 5.50 -2.63
N ILE A 69 9.15 5.55 -1.78
CA ILE A 69 8.65 6.82 -1.23
C ILE A 69 9.73 7.50 -0.39
N ILE A 70 10.40 6.74 0.46
CA ILE A 70 11.48 7.28 1.32
C ILE A 70 12.60 7.85 0.46
N LYS A 71 13.01 7.17 -0.59
CA LYS A 71 14.04 7.65 -1.52
C LYS A 71 13.62 8.95 -2.19
N SER A 72 12.37 9.04 -2.62
CA SER A 72 11.87 10.21 -3.35
C SER A 72 11.72 11.43 -2.44
N ALA A 73 11.61 11.24 -1.14
CA ALA A 73 11.42 12.31 -0.17
C ALA A 73 12.71 13.04 0.19
N ARG A 74 13.86 12.57 -0.25
CA ARG A 74 15.17 13.16 0.06
C ARG A 74 15.50 14.35 -0.81
#